data_63f588b1075a519aad882ddbf844444c
#
_entry.id   63f588b1075a519aad882ddbf844444c
#
_cell.length_a   1.000
_cell.length_b   1.000
_cell.length_c   1.000
_cell.angle_alpha   90.00
_cell.angle_beta   90.00
_cell.angle_gamma   90.00
#
_symmetry.space_group_name_H-M   'P 1'
#
loop_
_entity.id
_entity.type
_entity.pdbx_description
1 polymer ?
#
loop_
_entity_poly.entity_id
_entity_poly.type
_entity_poly.pdbx_seq_one_letter_code
_entity_poly.pdbx_strand_id
1 'polypeptide(L)'
;MLANKNTQRLVDQFMAMAKIASPSRQEGRLAAYLKPELEALGFVVEFDSAGELAGGDTGNLIATLPGDPDIEPLVLSCHMDTVTPCIGVTPIVEDGVIRSDGTTVLGGDDKAGIAAILEGVRRIRERGVRHGLIQAVFTICEEVGMHGAMGLDYSKIRAKRAFILDADGPIGQILVRGPAKAAIP
;
A
#
# COMPACT_ATOMS: atom_id res chain seq x y z
N MET A 1 5.68 -21.10 14.48
CA MET A 1 6.99 -21.07 13.77
C MET A 1 6.72 -20.62 12.34
N LEU A 2 7.23 -19.46 11.93
CA LEU A 2 7.01 -18.94 10.57
C LEU A 2 7.77 -19.83 9.57
N ALA A 3 7.06 -20.38 8.59
CA ALA A 3 7.48 -21.58 7.85
C ALA A 3 8.62 -21.39 6.83
N ASN A 4 9.00 -20.15 6.48
CA ASN A 4 10.14 -19.90 5.59
C ASN A 4 10.63 -18.43 5.66
N LYS A 5 11.81 -18.15 5.10
CA LYS A 5 12.46 -16.84 5.08
C LYS A 5 11.58 -15.72 4.49
N ASN A 6 10.79 -16.01 3.47
CA ASN A 6 9.94 -15.01 2.80
C ASN A 6 8.74 -14.61 3.67
N THR A 7 8.15 -15.58 4.38
CA THR A 7 7.08 -15.30 5.35
C THR A 7 7.59 -14.45 6.50
N GLN A 8 8.78 -14.74 7.03
CA GLN A 8 9.38 -13.94 8.08
C GLN A 8 9.61 -12.49 7.61
N ARG A 9 10.18 -12.31 6.42
CA ARG A 9 10.44 -10.98 5.83
C ARG A 9 9.15 -10.19 5.62
N LEU A 10 8.09 -10.83 5.12
CA LEU A 10 6.77 -10.20 4.96
C LEU A 10 6.22 -9.71 6.30
N VAL A 11 6.29 -10.56 7.35
CA VAL A 11 5.84 -10.22 8.69
C VAL A 11 6.68 -9.07 9.27
N ASP A 12 8.00 -9.13 9.15
CA ASP A 12 8.90 -8.09 9.66
C ASP A 12 8.62 -6.74 8.97
N GLN A 13 8.39 -6.75 7.65
CA GLN A 13 8.02 -5.57 6.87
C GLN A 13 6.69 -4.97 7.35
N PHE A 14 5.67 -5.81 7.52
CA PHE A 14 4.37 -5.37 8.03
C PHE A 14 4.49 -4.81 9.45
N MET A 15 5.17 -5.51 10.36
CA MET A 15 5.38 -5.09 11.75
C MET A 15 6.12 -3.74 11.84
N ALA A 16 7.09 -3.50 10.94
CA ALA A 16 7.78 -2.23 10.86
C ALA A 16 6.84 -1.09 10.45
N MET A 17 6.02 -1.29 9.41
CA MET A 17 5.05 -0.31 8.95
C MET A 17 3.92 -0.07 9.95
N ALA A 18 3.42 -1.11 10.62
CA ALA A 18 2.37 -0.98 11.63
C ALA A 18 2.75 -0.02 12.77
N LYS A 19 4.04 0.02 13.14
CA LYS A 19 4.56 0.94 14.17
C LYS A 19 4.66 2.40 13.72
N ILE A 20 4.55 2.68 12.42
CA ILE A 20 4.58 4.03 11.88
C ILE A 20 3.16 4.57 11.89
N ALA A 21 2.90 5.55 12.76
CA ALA A 21 1.61 6.23 12.75
C ALA A 21 1.42 6.98 11.43
N SER A 22 0.27 6.76 10.79
CA SER A 22 -0.12 7.41 9.54
C SER A 22 -1.63 7.69 9.52
N PRO A 23 -2.15 8.50 10.45
CA PRO A 23 -3.55 8.90 10.36
C PRO A 23 -3.77 9.73 9.09
N SER A 24 -4.98 9.74 8.55
CA SER A 24 -5.33 10.53 7.35
C SER A 24 -4.81 11.96 7.45
N ARG A 25 -4.20 12.46 6.39
CA ARG A 25 -3.47 13.74 6.25
C ARG A 25 -2.08 13.81 6.92
N GLN A 26 -1.59 12.72 7.52
CA GLN A 26 -0.28 12.64 8.18
C GLN A 26 0.48 11.37 7.77
N GLU A 27 0.41 11.03 6.49
CA GLU A 27 1.00 9.82 5.90
C GLU A 27 2.49 10.00 5.56
N GLY A 28 3.01 11.22 5.64
CA GLY A 28 4.37 11.58 5.20
C GLY A 28 5.47 10.73 5.84
N ARG A 29 5.30 10.30 7.10
CA ARG A 29 6.29 9.40 7.75
C ARG A 29 6.29 7.99 7.14
N LEU A 30 5.12 7.46 6.79
CA LEU A 30 5.02 6.17 6.12
C LEU A 30 5.53 6.28 4.68
N ALA A 31 5.17 7.36 3.97
CA ALA A 31 5.68 7.63 2.62
C ALA A 31 7.22 7.73 2.59
N ALA A 32 7.81 8.42 3.57
CA ALA A 32 9.26 8.52 3.72
C ALA A 32 9.94 7.16 4.01
N TYR A 33 9.26 6.25 4.71
CA TYR A 33 9.72 4.89 4.92
C TYR A 33 9.63 4.05 3.64
N LEU A 34 8.53 4.18 2.89
CA LEU A 34 8.26 3.37 1.69
C LEU A 34 9.15 3.74 0.50
N LYS A 35 9.51 5.02 0.37
CA LYS A 35 10.33 5.50 -0.75
C LYS A 35 11.63 4.71 -0.92
N PRO A 36 12.53 4.63 0.07
CA PRO A 36 13.77 3.87 -0.07
C PRO A 36 13.55 2.36 -0.25
N GLU A 37 12.50 1.77 0.35
CA GLU A 37 12.15 0.35 0.15
C GLU A 37 11.79 0.07 -1.32
N LEU A 38 11.03 0.95 -1.96
CA LEU A 38 10.68 0.85 -3.37
C LEU A 38 11.88 1.11 -4.28
N GLU A 39 12.69 2.12 -3.98
CA GLU A 39 13.92 2.42 -4.73
C GLU A 39 14.90 1.25 -4.70
N ALA A 40 15.04 0.57 -3.56
CA ALA A 40 15.85 -0.64 -3.43
C ALA A 40 15.31 -1.81 -4.30
N LEU A 41 14.02 -1.83 -4.59
CA LEU A 41 13.39 -2.76 -5.52
C LEU A 41 13.49 -2.29 -6.99
N GLY A 42 14.11 -1.16 -7.28
CA GLY A 42 14.35 -0.64 -8.62
C GLY A 42 13.24 0.24 -9.17
N PHE A 43 12.30 0.67 -8.32
CA PHE A 43 11.31 1.64 -8.71
C PHE A 43 11.89 3.06 -8.82
N VAL A 44 11.36 3.84 -9.73
CA VAL A 44 11.45 5.31 -9.70
C VAL A 44 10.24 5.80 -8.93
N VAL A 45 10.47 6.55 -7.84
CA VAL A 45 9.43 7.00 -6.93
C VAL A 45 9.20 8.50 -7.09
N GLU A 46 7.96 8.88 -7.26
CA GLU A 46 7.51 10.27 -7.32
C GLU A 46 6.26 10.48 -6.47
N PHE A 47 5.96 11.73 -6.17
CA PHE A 47 4.73 12.13 -5.47
C PHE A 47 3.91 13.03 -6.39
N ASP A 48 2.59 13.02 -6.23
CA ASP A 48 1.71 14.00 -6.83
C ASP A 48 1.34 15.11 -5.84
N SER A 49 0.46 16.02 -6.25
CA SER A 49 0.01 17.15 -5.43
C SER A 49 -1.30 16.90 -4.67
N ALA A 50 -1.78 15.64 -4.58
CA ALA A 50 -3.04 15.33 -3.91
C ALA A 50 -3.06 15.80 -2.44
N GLY A 51 -1.89 15.82 -1.77
CA GLY A 51 -1.77 16.30 -0.40
C GLY A 51 -2.12 17.78 -0.24
N GLU A 52 -1.80 18.62 -1.22
CA GLU A 52 -2.17 20.05 -1.19
C GLU A 52 -3.69 20.23 -1.21
N LEU A 53 -4.39 19.39 -2.00
CA LEU A 53 -5.85 19.40 -2.10
C LEU A 53 -6.52 18.82 -0.85
N ALA A 54 -5.93 17.78 -0.26
CA ALA A 54 -6.47 17.10 0.92
C ALA A 54 -6.13 17.80 2.25
N GLY A 55 -5.20 18.76 2.25
CA GLY A 55 -4.63 19.37 3.46
C GLY A 55 -3.74 18.38 4.22
N GLY A 56 -3.01 17.55 3.51
CA GLY A 56 -2.10 16.53 4.03
C GLY A 56 -0.63 16.96 4.00
N ASP A 57 0.22 16.18 4.63
CA ASP A 57 1.67 16.40 4.74
C ASP A 57 2.48 15.71 3.61
N THR A 58 1.80 14.95 2.74
CA THR A 58 2.39 14.30 1.55
C THR A 58 1.32 14.13 0.46
N GLY A 59 1.74 13.88 -0.79
CA GLY A 59 0.88 13.44 -1.89
C GLY A 59 0.77 11.92 -1.99
N ASN A 60 0.05 11.43 -2.99
CA ASN A 60 0.09 10.02 -3.34
C ASN A 60 1.51 9.63 -3.76
N LEU A 61 1.95 8.45 -3.35
CA LEU A 61 3.22 7.89 -3.77
C LEU A 61 2.98 7.06 -5.03
N ILE A 62 3.66 7.42 -6.12
CA ILE A 62 3.58 6.73 -7.41
C ILE A 62 4.97 6.18 -7.72
N ALA A 63 5.09 4.87 -7.70
CA ALA A 63 6.35 4.18 -7.95
C ALA A 63 6.25 3.37 -9.24
N THR A 64 7.21 3.55 -10.16
CA THR A 64 7.23 2.89 -11.47
C THR A 64 8.45 2.00 -11.60
N LEU A 65 8.24 0.71 -11.78
CA LEU A 65 9.26 -0.29 -12.10
C LEU A 65 9.21 -0.58 -13.60
N PRO A 66 10.26 -0.26 -14.37
CA PRO A 66 10.33 -0.62 -15.77
C PRO A 66 10.27 -2.13 -15.98
N GLY A 67 9.68 -2.54 -17.07
CA GLY A 67 9.57 -3.96 -17.46
C GLY A 67 9.61 -4.12 -18.96
N ASP A 68 9.28 -5.31 -19.42
CA ASP A 68 9.23 -5.67 -20.83
C ASP A 68 8.09 -4.90 -21.53
N PRO A 69 8.36 -4.14 -22.59
CA PRO A 69 7.35 -3.38 -23.30
C PRO A 69 6.28 -4.24 -24.02
N ASP A 70 6.60 -5.51 -24.28
CA ASP A 70 5.67 -6.45 -24.90
C ASP A 70 4.67 -7.08 -23.93
N ILE A 71 4.83 -6.82 -22.63
CA ILE A 71 3.93 -7.30 -21.58
C ILE A 71 3.09 -6.12 -21.06
N GLU A 72 1.78 -6.35 -20.95
CA GLU A 72 0.83 -5.32 -20.51
C GLU A 72 1.20 -4.74 -19.14
N PRO A 73 1.23 -3.41 -18.99
CA PRO A 73 1.48 -2.74 -17.72
C PRO A 73 0.40 -3.04 -16.66
N LEU A 74 0.79 -3.00 -15.39
CA LEU A 74 -0.07 -3.28 -14.25
C LEU A 74 0.10 -2.22 -13.15
N VAL A 75 -1.01 -1.76 -12.55
CA VAL A 75 -1.03 -1.02 -11.28
C VAL A 75 -1.36 -1.97 -10.14
N LEU A 76 -0.63 -1.83 -9.04
CA LEU A 76 -0.94 -2.39 -7.73
C LEU A 76 -1.18 -1.21 -6.78
N SER A 77 -2.32 -1.17 -6.10
CA SER A 77 -2.69 -0.01 -5.29
C SER A 77 -3.15 -0.41 -3.89
N CYS A 78 -2.80 0.44 -2.95
CA CYS A 78 -3.19 0.43 -1.54
C CYS A 78 -3.34 1.87 -1.05
N HIS A 79 -3.85 2.06 0.18
CA HIS A 79 -3.75 3.36 0.82
C HIS A 79 -2.74 3.37 1.97
N MET A 80 -2.22 4.57 2.33
CA MET A 80 -1.20 4.74 3.36
C MET A 80 -1.78 5.13 4.72
N ASP A 81 -2.95 5.76 4.74
CA ASP A 81 -3.57 6.19 5.97
C ASP A 81 -4.25 5.03 6.71
N THR A 82 -4.46 5.23 8.00
CA THR A 82 -5.18 4.30 8.87
C THR A 82 -6.11 5.09 9.78
N VAL A 83 -7.21 4.45 10.16
CA VAL A 83 -8.12 5.00 11.19
C VAL A 83 -7.41 5.19 12.53
N THR A 84 -8.00 5.99 13.40
CA THR A 84 -7.45 6.26 14.74
C THR A 84 -8.18 5.44 15.82
N PRO A 85 -7.51 5.13 16.96
CA PRO A 85 -6.17 5.56 17.39
C PRO A 85 -5.05 4.70 16.76
N CYS A 86 -4.05 5.31 16.16
CA CYS A 86 -2.95 4.62 15.47
C CYS A 86 -1.55 5.09 15.90
N ILE A 87 -1.45 5.82 17.01
CA ILE A 87 -0.17 6.31 17.56
C ILE A 87 0.32 5.33 18.62
N GLY A 88 1.60 4.90 18.52
CA GLY A 88 2.20 4.00 19.48
C GLY A 88 1.78 2.53 19.33
N VAL A 89 1.40 2.13 18.11
CA VAL A 89 0.98 0.75 17.81
C VAL A 89 2.03 -0.25 18.28
N THR A 90 1.60 -1.21 19.09
CA THR A 90 2.41 -2.34 19.54
C THR A 90 1.89 -3.63 18.93
N PRO A 91 2.41 -4.03 17.74
CA PRO A 91 1.96 -5.25 17.09
C PRO A 91 2.53 -6.49 17.80
N ILE A 92 1.67 -7.48 18.01
CA ILE A 92 1.98 -8.75 18.68
C ILE A 92 1.72 -9.90 17.71
N VAL A 93 2.63 -10.88 17.67
CA VAL A 93 2.44 -12.14 16.93
C VAL A 93 2.10 -13.23 17.91
N GLU A 94 0.90 -13.80 17.83
CA GLU A 94 0.43 -14.86 18.71
C GLU A 94 -0.35 -15.88 17.87
N ASP A 95 0.00 -17.15 18.00
CA ASP A 95 -0.62 -18.27 17.27
C ASP A 95 -0.71 -18.09 15.76
N GLY A 96 0.28 -17.40 15.15
CA GLY A 96 0.33 -17.14 13.71
C GLY A 96 -0.53 -15.96 13.25
N VAL A 97 -1.14 -15.24 14.18
CA VAL A 97 -1.94 -14.03 13.93
C VAL A 97 -1.18 -12.80 14.43
N ILE A 98 -1.21 -11.73 13.65
CA ILE A 98 -0.69 -10.43 14.06
C ILE A 98 -1.88 -9.58 14.53
N ARG A 99 -1.78 -9.03 15.73
CA ARG A 99 -2.79 -8.14 16.32
C ARG A 99 -2.14 -6.97 17.06
N SER A 100 -2.90 -5.94 17.36
CA SER A 100 -2.45 -4.91 18.29
C SER A 100 -2.52 -5.42 19.74
N ASP A 101 -1.93 -4.70 20.66
CA ASP A 101 -2.07 -4.97 22.12
C ASP A 101 -3.45 -4.58 22.68
N GLY A 102 -4.34 -4.05 21.85
CA GLY A 102 -5.68 -3.61 22.21
C GLY A 102 -5.79 -2.13 22.58
N THR A 103 -4.68 -1.40 22.65
CA THR A 103 -4.68 0.05 22.96
C THR A 103 -4.88 0.92 21.72
N THR A 104 -4.57 0.36 20.54
CA THR A 104 -4.71 1.02 19.23
C THR A 104 -5.29 0.09 18.20
N VAL A 105 -5.65 0.61 17.02
CA VAL A 105 -5.83 -0.23 15.82
C VAL A 105 -4.48 -0.82 15.42
N LEU A 106 -4.50 -1.95 14.70
CA LEU A 106 -3.27 -2.55 14.14
C LEU A 106 -2.76 -1.78 12.92
N GLY A 107 -3.67 -1.19 12.14
CA GLY A 107 -3.37 -0.59 10.84
C GLY A 107 -3.10 -1.65 9.77
N GLY A 108 -3.76 -2.80 9.85
CA GLY A 108 -3.69 -3.85 8.84
C GLY A 108 -4.28 -3.39 7.52
N ASP A 109 -5.35 -2.66 7.59
CA ASP A 109 -5.97 -1.86 6.56
C ASP A 109 -5.21 -0.52 6.43
N ASP A 110 -4.48 -0.24 5.32
CA ASP A 110 -4.16 -1.20 4.25
C ASP A 110 -2.63 -1.48 4.16
N LYS A 111 -1.90 -1.41 5.31
CA LYS A 111 -0.47 -1.74 5.37
C LYS A 111 -0.18 -3.21 5.05
N ALA A 112 -1.18 -4.08 5.20
CA ALA A 112 -1.05 -5.48 4.80
C ALA A 112 -0.96 -5.61 3.27
N GLY A 113 -1.78 -4.87 2.53
CA GLY A 113 -1.70 -4.77 1.09
C GLY A 113 -0.37 -4.19 0.62
N ILE A 114 0.11 -3.11 1.27
CA ILE A 114 1.44 -2.54 0.97
C ILE A 114 2.54 -3.59 1.16
N ALA A 115 2.54 -4.33 2.28
CA ALA A 115 3.51 -5.38 2.54
C ALA A 115 3.46 -6.50 1.49
N ALA A 116 2.25 -6.88 1.07
CA ALA A 116 2.05 -7.88 0.02
C ALA A 116 2.61 -7.43 -1.34
N ILE A 117 2.43 -6.16 -1.71
CA ILE A 117 2.98 -5.58 -2.94
C ILE A 117 4.52 -5.60 -2.89
N LEU A 118 5.13 -5.09 -1.81
CA LEU A 118 6.58 -5.05 -1.67
C LEU A 118 7.19 -6.45 -1.74
N GLU A 119 6.63 -7.41 -1.02
CA GLU A 119 7.11 -8.80 -1.04
C GLU A 119 6.86 -9.47 -2.39
N GLY A 120 5.71 -9.24 -3.03
CA GLY A 120 5.39 -9.75 -4.35
C GLY A 120 6.40 -9.32 -5.40
N VAL A 121 6.73 -8.02 -5.45
CA VAL A 121 7.73 -7.48 -6.38
C VAL A 121 9.13 -8.00 -6.05
N ARG A 122 9.49 -8.07 -4.77
CA ARG A 122 10.77 -8.66 -4.33
C ARG A 122 10.94 -10.09 -4.84
N ARG A 123 9.88 -10.89 -4.75
CA ARG A 123 9.90 -12.28 -5.24
C ARG A 123 9.96 -12.38 -6.76
N ILE A 124 9.31 -11.47 -7.50
CA ILE A 124 9.43 -11.36 -8.97
C ILE A 124 10.91 -11.16 -9.33
N ARG A 125 11.58 -10.23 -8.67
CA ARG A 125 13.01 -9.94 -8.91
C ARG A 125 13.92 -11.08 -8.51
N GLU A 126 13.75 -11.66 -7.33
CA GLU A 126 14.55 -12.78 -6.83
C GLU A 126 14.49 -14.01 -7.75
N ARG A 127 13.35 -14.21 -8.41
CA ARG A 127 13.11 -15.34 -9.33
C ARG A 127 13.44 -15.02 -10.79
N GLY A 128 13.78 -13.79 -11.11
CA GLY A 128 14.00 -13.34 -12.48
C GLY A 128 12.77 -13.52 -13.38
N VAL A 129 11.56 -13.35 -12.81
CA VAL A 129 10.32 -13.46 -13.57
C VAL A 129 10.20 -12.29 -14.54
N ARG A 130 10.00 -12.59 -15.82
CA ARG A 130 9.73 -11.59 -16.86
C ARG A 130 8.39 -10.91 -16.58
N HIS A 131 8.36 -9.58 -16.54
CA HIS A 131 7.16 -8.78 -16.23
C HIS A 131 7.09 -7.54 -17.11
N GLY A 132 5.90 -7.00 -17.31
CA GLY A 132 5.69 -5.68 -17.91
C GLY A 132 6.00 -4.56 -16.90
N LEU A 133 5.76 -3.33 -17.30
CA LEU A 133 5.85 -2.21 -16.36
C LEU A 133 4.90 -2.44 -15.17
N ILE A 134 5.41 -2.29 -13.95
CA ILE A 134 4.61 -2.36 -12.72
C ILE A 134 4.60 -0.96 -12.08
N GLN A 135 3.42 -0.46 -11.76
CA GLN A 135 3.28 0.73 -10.93
C GLN A 135 2.70 0.33 -9.57
N ALA A 136 3.35 0.76 -8.49
CA ALA A 136 2.77 0.75 -7.15
C ALA A 136 2.25 2.16 -6.87
N VAL A 137 0.96 2.28 -6.56
CA VAL A 137 0.30 3.55 -6.27
C VAL A 137 -0.26 3.48 -4.87
N PHE A 138 0.32 4.26 -3.95
CA PHE A 138 -0.13 4.32 -2.57
C PHE A 138 -0.80 5.66 -2.32
N THR A 139 -2.11 5.61 -2.10
CA THR A 139 -2.94 6.81 -1.95
C THR A 139 -2.95 7.31 -0.50
N ILE A 140 -3.35 8.57 -0.34
CA ILE A 140 -3.57 9.22 0.95
C ILE A 140 -5.06 9.40 1.22
N CYS A 141 -5.43 9.59 2.50
CA CYS A 141 -6.78 10.01 2.91
C CYS A 141 -7.92 9.14 2.32
N GLU A 142 -7.71 7.81 2.27
CA GLU A 142 -8.77 6.87 1.87
C GLU A 142 -9.90 6.89 2.90
N GLU A 143 -9.56 6.72 4.18
CA GLU A 143 -10.43 6.56 5.33
C GLU A 143 -11.34 7.77 5.64
N VAL A 144 -11.02 8.90 5.03
CA VAL A 144 -11.78 10.16 5.20
C VAL A 144 -12.43 10.64 3.91
N GLY A 145 -12.64 9.73 2.95
CA GLY A 145 -13.40 9.99 1.73
C GLY A 145 -12.61 9.90 0.44
N MET A 146 -11.56 9.08 0.39
CA MET A 146 -10.79 8.75 -0.84
C MET A 146 -10.16 9.98 -1.51
N HIS A 147 -9.77 11.00 -0.72
CA HIS A 147 -9.26 12.27 -1.28
C HIS A 147 -8.00 12.07 -2.13
N GLY A 148 -7.13 11.12 -1.75
CA GLY A 148 -5.95 10.77 -2.54
C GLY A 148 -6.32 10.22 -3.92
N ALA A 149 -7.26 9.29 -3.99
CA ALA A 149 -7.72 8.72 -5.25
C ALA A 149 -8.42 9.77 -6.14
N MET A 150 -9.21 10.68 -5.54
CA MET A 150 -9.84 11.79 -6.28
C MET A 150 -8.83 12.82 -6.79
N GLY A 151 -7.74 13.04 -6.04
CA GLY A 151 -6.66 13.97 -6.40
C GLY A 151 -5.51 13.34 -7.19
N LEU A 152 -5.62 12.06 -7.55
CA LEU A 152 -4.55 11.35 -8.25
C LEU A 152 -4.23 11.98 -9.61
N ASP A 153 -2.96 12.23 -9.87
CA ASP A 153 -2.50 12.65 -11.19
C ASP A 153 -2.50 11.47 -12.17
N TYR A 154 -3.63 11.25 -12.82
CA TYR A 154 -3.80 10.16 -13.79
C TYR A 154 -2.86 10.26 -15.01
N SER A 155 -2.25 11.41 -15.28
CA SER A 155 -1.25 11.53 -16.37
C SER A 155 0.01 10.71 -16.10
N LYS A 156 0.28 10.38 -14.82
CA LYS A 156 1.39 9.55 -14.38
C LYS A 156 1.07 8.04 -14.44
N ILE A 157 -0.19 7.67 -14.62
CA ILE A 157 -0.61 6.26 -14.65
C ILE A 157 -0.50 5.72 -16.07
N ARG A 158 0.29 4.67 -16.25
CA ARG A 158 0.62 4.09 -17.56
C ARG A 158 -0.11 2.78 -17.86
N ALA A 159 -0.70 2.17 -16.84
CA ALA A 159 -1.42 0.90 -16.97
C ALA A 159 -2.93 1.13 -17.08
N LYS A 160 -3.61 0.23 -17.80
CA LYS A 160 -5.09 0.21 -17.93
C LYS A 160 -5.75 -0.79 -16.98
N ARG A 161 -4.95 -1.60 -16.28
CA ARG A 161 -5.42 -2.57 -15.29
C ARG A 161 -4.82 -2.24 -13.95
N ALA A 162 -5.65 -2.30 -12.91
CA ALA A 162 -5.24 -2.12 -11.53
C ALA A 162 -5.80 -3.24 -10.66
N PHE A 163 -5.00 -3.69 -9.70
CA PHE A 163 -5.46 -4.45 -8.54
C PHE A 163 -5.32 -3.55 -7.31
N ILE A 164 -6.44 -3.34 -6.63
CA ILE A 164 -6.51 -2.61 -5.37
C ILE A 164 -6.59 -3.67 -4.27
N LEU A 165 -5.63 -3.69 -3.36
CA LEU A 165 -5.50 -4.73 -2.34
C LEU A 165 -6.15 -4.30 -1.02
N ASP A 166 -7.37 -3.81 -1.10
CA ASP A 166 -8.12 -3.16 -0.03
C ASP A 166 -9.54 -3.76 0.06
N ALA A 167 -9.63 -5.08 0.05
CA ALA A 167 -10.93 -5.76 0.11
C ALA A 167 -10.89 -6.90 1.12
N ASP A 168 -11.95 -6.99 1.91
CA ASP A 168 -12.21 -8.14 2.77
C ASP A 168 -12.51 -9.40 1.96
N GLY A 169 -12.24 -10.56 2.55
CA GLY A 169 -12.61 -11.84 1.99
C GLY A 169 -11.47 -12.86 1.97
N PRO A 170 -11.73 -14.05 1.43
CA PRO A 170 -10.71 -15.08 1.36
C PRO A 170 -9.60 -14.72 0.37
N ILE A 171 -8.36 -15.09 0.71
CA ILE A 171 -7.18 -14.86 -0.14
C ILE A 171 -7.41 -15.47 -1.53
N GLY A 172 -7.18 -14.66 -2.58
CA GLY A 172 -7.39 -15.04 -3.98
C GLY A 172 -8.76 -14.67 -4.55
N GLN A 173 -9.65 -14.12 -3.74
CA GLN A 173 -10.89 -13.53 -4.24
C GLN A 173 -10.58 -12.26 -5.03
N ILE A 174 -11.24 -12.10 -6.18
CA ILE A 174 -11.15 -10.89 -7.01
C ILE A 174 -12.56 -10.31 -7.13
N LEU A 175 -12.75 -9.09 -6.60
CA LEU A 175 -13.98 -8.34 -6.74
C LEU A 175 -13.93 -7.50 -8.01
N VAL A 176 -14.78 -7.81 -8.98
CA VAL A 176 -14.85 -7.10 -10.29
C VAL A 176 -16.01 -6.10 -10.37
N ARG A 177 -16.86 -6.05 -9.36
CA ARG A 177 -17.99 -5.11 -9.23
C ARG A 177 -18.25 -4.81 -7.77
N GLY A 178 -18.57 -3.56 -7.48
CA GLY A 178 -19.00 -3.09 -6.16
C GLY A 178 -20.13 -2.09 -6.27
N PRO A 179 -20.90 -1.85 -5.18
CA PRO A 179 -21.88 -0.79 -5.14
C PRO A 179 -21.21 0.59 -5.16
N ALA A 180 -21.86 1.57 -5.78
CA ALA A 180 -21.48 2.96 -5.59
C ALA A 180 -21.92 3.43 -4.21
N LYS A 181 -21.04 4.14 -3.48
CA LYS A 181 -21.37 4.78 -2.21
C LYS A 181 -21.55 6.28 -2.45
N ALA A 182 -22.70 6.82 -2.04
CA ALA A 182 -22.92 8.26 -1.99
C ALA A 182 -23.22 8.65 -0.54
N ALA A 183 -22.53 9.69 -0.04
CA ALA A 183 -22.90 10.34 1.21
C ALA A 183 -24.02 11.34 0.88
N ILE A 184 -25.18 11.21 1.52
CA ILE A 184 -26.25 12.19 1.45
C ILE A 184 -26.06 13.12 2.67
N PRO A 185 -25.90 14.43 2.48
CA PRO A 185 -25.73 15.37 3.57
C PRO A 185 -26.96 15.50 4.47
#